data_5745691cdbb4bb5e7b50a96a7a7e8b8a
#
_entry.id   5745691cdbb4bb5e7b50a96a7a7e8b8a
#
_cell.length_a   1.000
_cell.length_b   1.000
_cell.length_c   1.000
_cell.angle_alpha   90.00
_cell.angle_beta   90.00
_cell.angle_gamma   90.00
#
_symmetry.space_group_name_H-M   'P 1'
#
loop_
_entity.id
_entity.type
_entity.pdbx_description
1 polymer ?
#
loop_
_entity_poly.entity_id
_entity_poly.type
_entity_poly.pdbx_seq_one_letter_code
_entity_poly.pdbx_strand_id
1 'polypeptide(L)'
;MLLVYIHKNSPRLKYIFDLFIGKLMGISYETTQNVEEFKSYAGPKFNYSEHQIENEIFIYSERLLFEKGIEDQQFGFTEWDGIKAFYATHPKYSVPFDLFSASFYLVSRYEEYLPHLRDSHDRYNETESIAYTRGFLQKPVVNIWAQKFKSIILERYPNLKSANSKYKYISTIDIDNAYAYLEKGLMRTIGAYGRSLINFDLPQIVERTKVLMRLMHDPYDTYDLMHDLHRRYKINVIYFFLLGEYGENDKNVSVDNRNFQSLIQSLADYADTGIHPSYGSNIKQGRLQKEVQLLTKILKREVTKSRQHFLKIRLPDTYRQLISVDIKEDFTMGYAGNIGFRAGICSSFYFYDLDQEVQTPLVIHPFAVMDATFRYYLKVNPEQVIDLIKPLLEEVKAVNGTFISLWHNESLSENHIWKGYRSIYEELLKIASA
;
A
#
# COMPACT_ATOMS: atom_id res chain seq x y z
N MET A 1 5.34 0.90 -31.43
CA MET A 1 5.54 2.06 -30.55
C MET A 1 4.34 2.97 -30.72
N LEU A 2 3.83 3.57 -29.67
CA LEU A 2 2.66 4.47 -29.66
C LEU A 2 3.14 5.92 -29.65
N LEU A 3 2.74 6.73 -30.64
CA LEU A 3 3.05 8.15 -30.67
C LEU A 3 1.94 8.95 -29.98
N VAL A 4 2.29 9.82 -29.05
CA VAL A 4 1.34 10.67 -28.32
C VAL A 4 1.62 12.13 -28.66
N TYR A 5 0.63 12.80 -29.25
CA TYR A 5 0.69 14.25 -29.37
C TYR A 5 0.36 14.91 -28.02
N ILE A 6 1.19 15.85 -27.61
CA ILE A 6 1.01 16.66 -26.41
C ILE A 6 1.24 18.14 -26.77
N HIS A 7 0.42 19.05 -26.22
CA HIS A 7 0.61 20.48 -26.47
C HIS A 7 1.76 21.09 -25.66
N LYS A 8 2.08 20.47 -24.50
CA LYS A 8 3.12 20.93 -23.58
C LYS A 8 3.71 19.73 -22.81
N ASN A 9 4.99 19.80 -22.50
CA ASN A 9 5.64 18.80 -21.63
C ASN A 9 5.69 19.28 -20.17
N SER A 10 5.65 18.33 -19.24
CA SER A 10 5.82 18.60 -17.80
C SER A 10 6.35 17.38 -17.06
N PRO A 11 6.97 17.54 -15.86
CA PRO A 11 7.37 16.41 -15.02
C PRO A 11 6.18 15.53 -14.60
N ARG A 12 5.02 16.11 -14.27
CA ARG A 12 3.79 15.42 -13.91
C ARG A 12 3.29 14.53 -15.04
N LEU A 13 3.27 15.10 -16.27
CA LEU A 13 2.87 14.37 -17.47
C LEU A 13 3.78 13.16 -17.74
N LYS A 14 5.10 13.39 -17.73
CA LYS A 14 6.06 12.29 -17.91
C LYS A 14 5.86 11.19 -16.89
N TYR A 15 5.75 11.55 -15.61
CA TYR A 15 5.54 10.59 -14.51
C TYR A 15 4.29 9.73 -14.73
N ILE A 16 3.15 10.37 -15.02
CA ILE A 16 1.91 9.60 -15.16
C ILE A 16 1.87 8.79 -16.46
N PHE A 17 2.50 9.24 -17.53
CA PHE A 17 2.60 8.48 -18.77
C PHE A 17 3.51 7.25 -18.61
N ASP A 18 4.65 7.38 -17.93
CA ASP A 18 5.54 6.26 -17.63
C ASP A 18 4.80 5.20 -16.77
N LEU A 19 4.01 5.62 -15.79
CA LEU A 19 3.19 4.71 -14.98
C LEU A 19 2.05 4.12 -15.81
N PHE A 20 1.21 4.95 -16.40
CA PHE A 20 -0.06 4.54 -17.00
C PHE A 20 0.15 3.80 -18.33
N ILE A 21 0.84 4.43 -19.28
CA ILE A 21 1.09 3.86 -20.61
C ILE A 21 2.21 2.81 -20.53
N GLY A 22 3.34 3.22 -19.95
CA GLY A 22 4.55 2.38 -19.88
C GLY A 22 4.34 1.13 -19.03
N LYS A 23 3.95 1.30 -17.77
CA LYS A 23 3.88 0.18 -16.82
C LYS A 23 2.53 -0.54 -16.85
N LEU A 24 1.39 0.19 -16.70
CA LEU A 24 0.08 -0.46 -16.56
C LEU A 24 -0.44 -1.02 -17.88
N MET A 25 -0.34 -0.26 -18.98
CA MET A 25 -0.72 -0.76 -20.31
C MET A 25 0.36 -1.64 -20.94
N GLY A 26 1.62 -1.52 -20.51
CA GLY A 26 2.76 -2.25 -21.06
C GLY A 26 3.06 -1.88 -22.49
N ILE A 27 2.88 -0.61 -22.86
CA ILE A 27 3.07 -0.10 -24.22
C ILE A 27 4.25 0.89 -24.22
N SER A 28 5.21 0.67 -25.11
CA SER A 28 6.26 1.67 -25.37
C SER A 28 5.69 2.86 -26.14
N TYR A 29 5.98 4.07 -25.68
CA TYR A 29 5.46 5.30 -26.27
C TYR A 29 6.54 6.35 -26.48
N GLU A 30 6.27 7.28 -27.37
CA GLU A 30 7.01 8.54 -27.57
C GLU A 30 6.02 9.70 -27.60
N THR A 31 6.50 10.91 -27.29
CA THR A 31 5.69 12.11 -27.31
C THR A 31 6.20 13.08 -28.36
N THR A 32 5.29 13.79 -29.04
CA THR A 32 5.62 14.89 -29.94
C THR A 32 4.75 16.12 -29.67
N GLN A 33 5.32 17.29 -29.86
CA GLN A 33 4.61 18.57 -29.86
C GLN A 33 4.45 19.13 -31.30
N ASN A 34 4.93 18.40 -32.30
CA ASN A 34 4.85 18.80 -33.70
C ASN A 34 3.59 18.18 -34.32
N VAL A 35 2.64 19.05 -34.69
CA VAL A 35 1.36 18.66 -35.30
C VAL A 35 1.56 17.98 -36.65
N GLU A 36 2.50 18.43 -37.47
CA GLU A 36 2.73 17.87 -38.81
C GLU A 36 3.40 16.48 -38.72
N GLU A 37 4.31 16.30 -37.77
CA GLU A 37 4.85 14.96 -37.43
C GLU A 37 3.74 14.02 -37.00
N PHE A 38 2.87 14.46 -36.08
CA PHE A 38 1.76 13.67 -35.61
C PHE A 38 0.78 13.30 -36.73
N LYS A 39 0.42 14.25 -37.61
CA LYS A 39 -0.47 14.01 -38.76
C LYS A 39 0.12 12.99 -39.73
N SER A 40 1.38 13.17 -40.11
CA SER A 40 2.08 12.33 -41.07
C SER A 40 2.42 10.94 -40.56
N TYR A 41 2.39 10.72 -39.23
CA TYR A 41 2.70 9.43 -38.63
C TYR A 41 1.58 8.41 -38.92
N ALA A 42 1.89 7.37 -39.67
CA ALA A 42 0.95 6.33 -40.07
C ALA A 42 0.76 5.21 -39.00
N GLY A 43 1.57 5.19 -37.96
CA GLY A 43 1.52 4.19 -36.88
C GLY A 43 0.49 4.48 -35.81
N PRO A 44 0.47 3.64 -34.75
CA PRO A 44 -0.40 3.83 -33.61
C PRO A 44 -0.18 5.19 -32.94
N LYS A 45 -1.25 5.98 -32.78
CA LYS A 45 -1.18 7.31 -32.20
C LYS A 45 -2.46 7.72 -31.46
N PHE A 46 -2.33 8.62 -30.48
CA PHE A 46 -3.46 9.35 -29.89
C PHE A 46 -3.04 10.78 -29.52
N ASN A 47 -4.03 11.62 -29.30
CA ASN A 47 -3.84 13.03 -28.97
C ASN A 47 -4.27 13.29 -27.52
N TYR A 48 -3.36 13.88 -26.73
CA TYR A 48 -3.60 14.40 -25.40
C TYR A 48 -3.33 15.90 -25.36
N SER A 49 -4.35 16.69 -25.63
CA SER A 49 -4.25 18.13 -25.68
C SER A 49 -5.63 18.81 -25.50
N GLU A 50 -5.68 20.13 -25.64
CA GLU A 50 -6.92 20.89 -25.53
C GLU A 50 -7.77 20.84 -26.80
N HIS A 51 -7.21 20.40 -27.95
CA HIS A 51 -7.88 20.43 -29.24
C HIS A 51 -7.66 19.13 -30.03
N GLN A 52 -8.75 18.62 -30.58
CA GLN A 52 -8.70 17.51 -31.54
C GLN A 52 -8.09 17.99 -32.86
N ILE A 53 -7.20 17.19 -33.45
CA ILE A 53 -6.47 17.52 -34.67
C ILE A 53 -7.17 16.96 -35.91
N GLU A 54 -7.53 15.67 -35.87
CA GLU A 54 -8.20 14.96 -36.98
C GLU A 54 -9.25 13.98 -36.41
N ASN A 55 -9.29 12.75 -36.89
CA ASN A 55 -10.14 11.67 -36.37
C ASN A 55 -9.33 10.64 -35.62
N GLU A 56 -8.44 11.10 -34.74
CA GLU A 56 -7.63 10.27 -33.85
C GLU A 56 -8.38 9.90 -32.55
N ILE A 57 -7.83 8.98 -31.77
CA ILE A 57 -8.23 8.81 -30.37
C ILE A 57 -7.79 10.09 -29.65
N PHE A 58 -8.76 10.80 -29.08
CA PHE A 58 -8.54 12.09 -28.44
C PHE A 58 -8.94 12.06 -26.98
N ILE A 59 -8.06 12.57 -26.13
CA ILE A 59 -8.29 12.80 -24.71
C ILE A 59 -8.05 14.28 -24.43
N TYR A 60 -9.09 14.95 -23.98
CA TYR A 60 -8.97 16.35 -23.58
C TYR A 60 -8.07 16.46 -22.34
N SER A 61 -7.07 17.29 -22.39
CA SER A 61 -6.14 17.49 -21.28
C SER A 61 -6.60 18.64 -20.37
N GLU A 62 -6.81 18.32 -19.10
CA GLU A 62 -7.05 19.29 -18.04
C GLU A 62 -5.73 19.93 -17.55
N ARG A 63 -5.84 20.95 -16.71
CA ARG A 63 -4.71 21.81 -16.33
C ARG A 63 -3.74 21.14 -15.36
N LEU A 64 -4.19 20.20 -14.51
CA LEU A 64 -3.43 19.66 -13.39
C LEU A 64 -2.00 19.19 -13.76
N LEU A 65 -1.85 18.50 -14.88
CA LEU A 65 -0.54 17.98 -15.30
C LEU A 65 0.44 19.06 -15.79
N PHE A 66 -0.03 20.27 -16.07
CA PHE A 66 0.75 21.40 -16.60
C PHE A 66 0.93 22.53 -15.58
N GLU A 67 0.33 22.41 -14.42
CA GLU A 67 0.49 23.31 -13.27
C GLU A 67 1.77 23.03 -12.51
N LYS A 68 2.14 23.97 -11.64
CA LYS A 68 3.21 23.82 -10.66
C LYS A 68 2.67 24.18 -9.29
N GLY A 69 3.19 23.52 -8.27
CA GLY A 69 2.72 23.73 -6.89
C GLY A 69 1.38 23.03 -6.64
N ILE A 70 0.79 23.31 -5.49
CA ILE A 70 -0.41 22.64 -4.99
C ILE A 70 -1.50 23.70 -4.80
N GLU A 71 -2.57 23.55 -5.56
CA GLU A 71 -3.74 24.42 -5.52
C GLU A 71 -5.01 23.58 -5.36
N ASP A 72 -6.06 24.18 -4.83
CA ASP A 72 -7.37 23.53 -4.76
C ASP A 72 -7.89 23.23 -6.18
N GLN A 73 -8.31 21.98 -6.39
CA GLN A 73 -8.69 21.50 -7.71
C GLN A 73 -10.21 21.46 -7.84
N GLN A 74 -10.72 22.13 -8.87
CA GLN A 74 -12.14 22.05 -9.23
C GLN A 74 -12.32 21.14 -10.43
N PHE A 75 -13.09 20.06 -10.28
CA PHE A 75 -13.38 19.10 -11.32
C PHE A 75 -14.81 18.57 -11.27
N GLY A 76 -15.37 18.28 -12.43
CA GLY A 76 -16.63 17.57 -12.57
C GLY A 76 -16.48 16.07 -12.37
N PHE A 77 -17.60 15.39 -12.08
CA PHE A 77 -17.68 13.94 -11.95
C PHE A 77 -18.43 13.33 -13.11
N THR A 78 -18.05 12.12 -13.50
CA THR A 78 -18.69 11.32 -14.53
C THR A 78 -18.56 9.84 -14.22
N GLU A 79 -19.15 9.01 -15.05
CA GLU A 79 -18.95 7.56 -15.04
C GLU A 79 -18.45 7.10 -16.42
N TRP A 80 -17.54 6.14 -16.42
CA TRP A 80 -17.08 5.46 -17.61
C TRP A 80 -17.36 3.97 -17.50
N ASP A 81 -18.44 3.51 -18.16
CA ASP A 81 -18.96 2.14 -18.09
C ASP A 81 -19.14 1.66 -16.64
N GLY A 82 -19.85 2.43 -15.84
CA GLY A 82 -20.16 2.13 -14.45
C GLY A 82 -19.02 2.34 -13.46
N ILE A 83 -17.84 2.82 -13.89
CA ILE A 83 -16.74 3.19 -13.03
C ILE A 83 -16.75 4.70 -12.80
N LYS A 84 -16.78 5.11 -11.55
CA LYS A 84 -16.70 6.53 -11.18
C LYS A 84 -15.40 7.14 -11.65
N ALA A 85 -15.48 8.37 -12.16
CA ALA A 85 -14.35 9.16 -12.65
C ALA A 85 -14.56 10.65 -12.34
N PHE A 86 -13.49 11.41 -12.39
CA PHE A 86 -13.48 12.87 -12.17
C PHE A 86 -12.52 13.53 -13.14
N TYR A 87 -12.48 14.88 -13.19
CA TYR A 87 -11.97 15.64 -14.33
C TYR A 87 -12.82 15.37 -15.57
N ALA A 88 -14.16 15.43 -15.39
CA ALA A 88 -15.13 15.20 -16.46
C ALA A 88 -14.95 16.19 -17.61
N THR A 89 -14.91 15.65 -18.81
CA THR A 89 -14.79 16.40 -20.07
C THR A 89 -16.08 16.22 -20.91
N HIS A 90 -16.01 16.53 -22.18
CA HIS A 90 -17.20 16.45 -23.01
C HIS A 90 -17.60 14.98 -23.31
N PRO A 91 -18.89 14.57 -23.12
CA PRO A 91 -19.33 13.18 -23.31
C PRO A 91 -19.11 12.59 -24.71
N LYS A 92 -18.89 13.43 -25.72
CA LYS A 92 -18.63 12.99 -27.10
C LYS A 92 -17.19 12.49 -27.34
N TYR A 93 -16.29 12.75 -26.40
CA TYR A 93 -14.92 12.26 -26.53
C TYR A 93 -14.85 10.76 -26.27
N SER A 94 -13.83 10.10 -26.83
CA SER A 94 -13.62 8.65 -26.67
C SER A 94 -13.48 8.25 -25.21
N VAL A 95 -12.97 9.15 -24.37
CA VAL A 95 -12.91 9.03 -22.92
C VAL A 95 -13.55 10.29 -22.32
N PRO A 96 -14.61 10.17 -21.49
CA PRO A 96 -15.40 11.32 -21.04
C PRO A 96 -14.79 12.11 -19.87
N PHE A 97 -13.50 11.89 -19.58
CA PHE A 97 -12.75 12.59 -18.53
C PHE A 97 -11.24 12.57 -18.84
N ASP A 98 -10.48 13.44 -18.18
CA ASP A 98 -9.01 13.38 -18.25
C ASP A 98 -8.47 12.29 -17.33
N LEU A 99 -8.33 11.11 -17.90
CA LEU A 99 -7.88 9.91 -17.16
C LEU A 99 -6.45 10.04 -16.62
N PHE A 100 -5.60 10.87 -17.25
CA PHE A 100 -4.22 11.07 -16.80
C PHE A 100 -4.16 12.03 -15.61
N SER A 101 -4.90 13.14 -15.64
CA SER A 101 -5.03 14.05 -14.50
C SER A 101 -5.69 13.36 -13.30
N ALA A 102 -6.77 12.59 -13.52
CA ALA A 102 -7.43 11.83 -12.46
C ALA A 102 -6.50 10.78 -11.85
N SER A 103 -5.74 10.04 -12.66
CA SER A 103 -4.77 9.06 -12.18
C SER A 103 -3.62 9.71 -11.42
N PHE A 104 -3.08 10.81 -11.91
CA PHE A 104 -2.03 11.56 -11.22
C PHE A 104 -2.50 12.08 -9.86
N TYR A 105 -3.69 12.65 -9.78
CA TYR A 105 -4.29 13.13 -8.53
C TYR A 105 -4.35 12.04 -7.46
N LEU A 106 -4.81 10.84 -7.82
CA LEU A 106 -4.90 9.71 -6.90
C LEU A 106 -3.52 9.16 -6.50
N VAL A 107 -2.64 8.94 -7.47
CA VAL A 107 -1.34 8.27 -7.24
C VAL A 107 -0.35 9.18 -6.52
N SER A 108 -0.33 10.48 -6.84
CA SER A 108 0.49 11.45 -6.11
C SER A 108 -0.04 11.76 -4.72
N ARG A 109 -1.26 11.29 -4.39
CA ARG A 109 -1.97 11.64 -3.15
C ARG A 109 -2.17 13.16 -3.02
N TYR A 110 -2.52 13.80 -4.12
CA TYR A 110 -2.67 15.26 -4.19
C TYR A 110 -3.53 15.82 -3.05
N GLU A 111 -4.64 15.13 -2.73
CA GLU A 111 -5.57 15.50 -1.66
C GLU A 111 -4.93 15.52 -0.25
N GLU A 112 -3.83 14.79 -0.02
CA GLU A 112 -3.13 14.78 1.27
C GLU A 112 -2.16 15.97 1.45
N TYR A 113 -1.93 16.73 0.40
CA TYR A 113 -1.19 17.99 0.46
C TYR A 113 -2.11 19.21 0.66
N LEU A 114 -3.41 19.07 0.39
CA LEU A 114 -4.42 20.09 0.67
C LEU A 114 -4.80 20.10 2.17
N PRO A 115 -5.41 21.16 2.68
CA PRO A 115 -5.97 21.15 4.03
C PRO A 115 -6.97 20.02 4.22
N HIS A 116 -6.76 19.19 5.26
CA HIS A 116 -7.58 18.01 5.55
C HIS A 116 -7.62 17.71 7.05
N LEU A 117 -8.63 16.94 7.47
CA LEU A 117 -8.72 16.40 8.82
C LEU A 117 -7.78 15.23 9.02
N ARG A 118 -7.24 15.13 10.24
CA ARG A 118 -6.38 14.03 10.67
C ARG A 118 -7.02 13.29 11.85
N ASP A 119 -6.74 12.01 11.95
CA ASP A 119 -7.18 11.22 13.08
C ASP A 119 -6.30 11.44 14.35
N SER A 120 -6.62 10.70 15.42
CA SER A 120 -5.87 10.79 16.69
C SER A 120 -4.40 10.37 16.61
N HIS A 121 -4.00 9.70 15.54
CA HIS A 121 -2.63 9.31 15.25
C HIS A 121 -1.94 10.23 14.24
N ASP A 122 -2.56 11.37 13.89
CA ASP A 122 -2.04 12.33 12.90
C ASP A 122 -1.92 11.71 11.49
N ARG A 123 -2.82 10.77 11.15
CA ARG A 123 -2.97 10.18 9.81
C ARG A 123 -4.06 10.90 9.03
N TYR A 124 -3.93 10.94 7.70
CA TYR A 124 -5.00 11.39 6.83
C TYR A 124 -6.27 10.56 7.06
N ASN A 125 -7.39 11.24 7.31
CA ASN A 125 -8.67 10.57 7.54
C ASN A 125 -9.25 10.09 6.20
N GLU A 126 -9.51 8.80 6.07
CA GLU A 126 -10.04 8.20 4.84
C GLU A 126 -11.38 8.79 4.38
N THR A 127 -12.18 9.30 5.31
CA THR A 127 -13.48 9.92 4.98
C THR A 127 -13.35 11.24 4.22
N GLU A 128 -12.17 11.86 4.25
CA GLU A 128 -11.86 13.06 3.46
C GLU A 128 -11.53 12.73 2.01
N SER A 129 -11.18 11.46 1.72
CA SER A 129 -10.76 11.10 0.37
C SER A 129 -11.88 11.12 -0.65
N ILE A 130 -11.57 11.56 -1.86
CA ILE A 130 -12.49 11.51 -3.00
C ILE A 130 -12.97 10.07 -3.26
N ALA A 131 -12.11 9.07 -3.08
CA ALA A 131 -12.45 7.68 -3.28
C ALA A 131 -13.52 7.19 -2.30
N TYR A 132 -13.45 7.60 -1.03
CA TYR A 132 -14.45 7.29 -0.03
C TYR A 132 -15.76 8.04 -0.29
N THR A 133 -15.69 9.36 -0.43
CA THR A 133 -16.88 10.23 -0.59
C THR A 133 -17.68 9.94 -1.87
N ARG A 134 -17.02 9.40 -2.90
CA ARG A 134 -17.65 9.02 -4.18
C ARG A 134 -17.89 7.52 -4.34
N GLY A 135 -17.57 6.72 -3.32
CA GLY A 135 -17.93 5.31 -3.26
C GLY A 135 -17.11 4.40 -4.19
N PHE A 136 -15.85 4.75 -4.52
CA PHE A 136 -14.98 3.90 -5.34
C PHE A 136 -13.69 3.46 -4.62
N LEU A 137 -13.61 3.63 -3.29
CA LEU A 137 -12.43 3.25 -2.51
C LEU A 137 -12.01 1.78 -2.70
N GLN A 138 -12.99 0.88 -2.90
CA GLN A 138 -12.76 -0.55 -3.06
C GLN A 138 -12.45 -0.97 -4.50
N LYS A 139 -12.20 -0.02 -5.41
CA LYS A 139 -11.83 -0.29 -6.80
C LYS A 139 -10.45 0.30 -7.13
N PRO A 140 -9.54 -0.47 -7.73
CA PRO A 140 -8.27 0.06 -8.22
C PRO A 140 -8.47 0.81 -9.54
N VAL A 141 -9.18 1.94 -9.47
CA VAL A 141 -9.71 2.66 -10.63
C VAL A 141 -8.64 3.04 -11.66
N VAL A 142 -7.43 3.36 -11.21
CA VAL A 142 -6.30 3.69 -12.11
C VAL A 142 -5.92 2.48 -12.98
N ASN A 143 -5.88 1.28 -12.40
CA ASN A 143 -5.63 0.05 -13.15
C ASN A 143 -6.81 -0.27 -14.10
N ILE A 144 -8.04 -0.08 -13.65
CA ILE A 144 -9.25 -0.32 -14.45
C ILE A 144 -9.27 0.63 -15.65
N TRP A 145 -9.01 1.93 -15.43
CA TRP A 145 -8.95 2.92 -16.51
C TRP A 145 -7.83 2.59 -17.51
N ALA A 146 -6.66 2.14 -17.01
CA ALA A 146 -5.56 1.75 -17.88
C ALA A 146 -5.91 0.55 -18.76
N GLN A 147 -6.58 -0.47 -18.22
CA GLN A 147 -7.01 -1.63 -19.01
C GLN A 147 -8.08 -1.26 -20.05
N LYS A 148 -9.06 -0.43 -19.68
CA LYS A 148 -10.08 0.05 -20.61
C LYS A 148 -9.46 0.89 -21.73
N PHE A 149 -8.58 1.82 -21.40
CA PHE A 149 -7.91 2.64 -22.41
C PHE A 149 -7.00 1.81 -23.33
N LYS A 150 -6.29 0.85 -22.75
CA LYS A 150 -5.51 -0.16 -23.52
C LYS A 150 -6.40 -0.87 -24.53
N SER A 151 -7.61 -1.28 -24.15
CA SER A 151 -8.54 -1.96 -25.07
C SER A 151 -8.94 -1.08 -26.25
N ILE A 152 -9.25 0.21 -26.02
CA ILE A 152 -9.55 1.19 -27.08
C ILE A 152 -8.35 1.36 -28.04
N ILE A 153 -7.14 1.46 -27.51
CA ILE A 153 -5.92 1.60 -28.32
C ILE A 153 -5.71 0.33 -29.17
N LEU A 154 -5.84 -0.87 -28.57
CA LEU A 154 -5.60 -2.13 -29.29
C LEU A 154 -6.72 -2.47 -30.28
N GLU A 155 -7.95 -2.06 -30.04
CA GLU A 155 -9.04 -2.20 -30.99
C GLU A 155 -8.75 -1.41 -32.28
N ARG A 156 -8.26 -0.18 -32.14
CA ARG A 156 -7.87 0.65 -33.29
C ARG A 156 -6.55 0.24 -33.93
N TYR A 157 -5.63 -0.34 -33.14
CA TYR A 157 -4.27 -0.72 -33.58
C TYR A 157 -3.93 -2.16 -33.13
N PRO A 158 -4.55 -3.18 -33.72
CA PRO A 158 -4.41 -4.58 -33.27
C PRO A 158 -2.97 -5.12 -33.27
N ASN A 159 -2.11 -4.57 -34.12
CA ASN A 159 -0.70 -4.99 -34.25
C ASN A 159 0.24 -4.30 -33.23
N LEU A 160 -0.26 -3.39 -32.40
CA LEU A 160 0.55 -2.73 -31.38
C LEU A 160 0.92 -3.73 -30.29
N LYS A 161 2.22 -3.92 -30.08
CA LYS A 161 2.72 -4.80 -29.02
C LYS A 161 2.47 -4.19 -27.66
N SER A 162 1.92 -4.99 -26.74
CA SER A 162 1.77 -4.62 -25.34
C SER A 162 2.20 -5.79 -24.43
N ALA A 163 2.88 -5.50 -23.35
CA ALA A 163 3.16 -6.48 -22.30
C ALA A 163 1.95 -6.59 -21.36
N ASN A 164 1.70 -7.81 -20.89
CA ASN A 164 0.67 -8.03 -19.87
C ASN A 164 1.35 -8.34 -18.53
N SER A 165 0.94 -7.62 -17.47
CA SER A 165 1.26 -8.01 -16.10
C SER A 165 0.53 -9.32 -15.76
N LYS A 166 1.04 -10.01 -14.73
CA LYS A 166 0.36 -11.15 -14.15
C LYS A 166 -0.09 -10.79 -12.74
N TYR A 167 -1.23 -11.31 -12.34
CA TYR A 167 -1.69 -11.22 -10.96
C TYR A 167 -0.61 -11.74 -9.99
N LYS A 168 -0.47 -11.06 -8.85
CA LYS A 168 0.44 -11.45 -7.77
C LYS A 168 -0.26 -11.27 -6.43
N TYR A 169 0.04 -12.17 -5.50
CA TYR A 169 -0.30 -12.00 -4.10
C TYR A 169 0.97 -11.90 -3.25
N ILE A 170 0.97 -10.98 -2.30
CA ILE A 170 2.03 -10.80 -1.31
C ILE A 170 1.37 -10.72 0.07
N SER A 171 1.72 -11.63 0.96
CA SER A 171 1.39 -11.54 2.37
C SER A 171 2.45 -10.71 3.09
N THR A 172 2.04 -9.76 3.90
CA THR A 172 2.95 -8.99 4.72
C THR A 172 2.56 -9.11 6.18
N ILE A 173 3.56 -9.33 7.04
CA ILE A 173 3.36 -9.60 8.47
C ILE A 173 4.14 -8.58 9.27
N ASP A 174 3.45 -7.82 10.11
CA ASP A 174 4.06 -6.88 11.04
C ASP A 174 4.28 -7.57 12.39
N ILE A 175 5.51 -7.46 12.91
CA ILE A 175 5.92 -8.05 14.19
C ILE A 175 6.02 -6.92 15.23
N ASP A 176 4.85 -6.48 15.71
CA ASP A 176 4.73 -5.43 16.73
C ASP A 176 5.06 -5.94 18.12
N ASN A 177 4.72 -7.19 18.36
CA ASN A 177 5.01 -7.93 19.57
C ASN A 177 5.44 -9.36 19.22
N ALA A 178 6.75 -9.63 19.27
CA ALA A 178 7.28 -10.94 18.95
C ALA A 178 6.69 -12.05 19.85
N TYR A 179 6.43 -11.74 21.13
CA TYR A 179 5.84 -12.66 22.13
C TYR A 179 4.84 -11.92 23.00
N ALA A 180 3.79 -12.61 23.46
CA ALA A 180 2.81 -12.06 24.39
C ALA A 180 3.40 -11.89 25.81
N TYR A 181 4.11 -12.90 26.30
CA TYR A 181 4.61 -12.99 27.67
C TYR A 181 6.11 -13.23 27.76
N LEU A 182 6.68 -14.01 26.83
CA LEU A 182 8.10 -14.34 26.83
C LEU A 182 8.96 -13.11 26.48
N GLU A 183 10.23 -13.15 26.94
CA GLU A 183 11.27 -12.19 26.56
C GLU A 183 10.99 -10.72 26.93
N LYS A 184 9.98 -10.44 27.74
CA LYS A 184 9.59 -9.06 28.15
C LYS A 184 10.49 -8.48 29.24
N GLY A 185 11.31 -9.31 29.88
CA GLY A 185 12.14 -8.91 31.02
C GLY A 185 11.38 -8.87 32.35
N LEU A 186 12.14 -8.97 33.48
CA LEU A 186 11.57 -9.15 34.80
C LEU A 186 10.65 -8.00 35.23
N MET A 187 11.09 -6.75 35.05
CA MET A 187 10.33 -5.56 35.50
C MET A 187 8.99 -5.43 34.77
N ARG A 188 8.97 -5.65 33.44
CA ARG A 188 7.72 -5.62 32.67
C ARG A 188 6.79 -6.76 33.05
N THR A 189 7.34 -7.93 33.34
CA THR A 189 6.58 -9.10 33.79
C THR A 189 5.92 -8.85 35.14
N ILE A 190 6.66 -8.33 36.14
CA ILE A 190 6.12 -7.98 37.46
C ILE A 190 5.02 -6.90 37.32
N GLY A 191 5.29 -5.84 36.57
CA GLY A 191 4.31 -4.77 36.33
C GLY A 191 3.04 -5.28 35.64
N ALA A 192 3.17 -6.27 34.75
CA ALA A 192 2.04 -6.88 34.08
C ALA A 192 1.22 -7.78 35.03
N TYR A 193 1.85 -8.52 35.95
CA TYR A 193 1.13 -9.24 37.01
C TYR A 193 0.38 -8.27 37.92
N GLY A 194 1.02 -7.18 38.35
CA GLY A 194 0.36 -6.14 39.16
C GLY A 194 -0.89 -5.56 38.46
N ARG A 195 -0.78 -5.23 37.18
CA ARG A 195 -1.93 -4.75 36.38
C ARG A 195 -3.04 -5.79 36.28
N SER A 196 -2.72 -7.05 36.00
CA SER A 196 -3.71 -8.12 35.91
C SER A 196 -4.41 -8.36 37.26
N LEU A 197 -3.70 -8.21 38.40
CA LEU A 197 -4.29 -8.31 39.74
C LEU A 197 -5.26 -7.14 40.02
N ILE A 198 -4.86 -5.90 39.68
CA ILE A 198 -5.72 -4.70 39.83
C ILE A 198 -6.99 -4.83 38.99
N ASN A 199 -6.89 -5.41 37.78
CA ASN A 199 -8.02 -5.57 36.89
C ASN A 199 -8.81 -6.88 37.12
N PHE A 200 -8.45 -7.67 38.14
CA PHE A 200 -9.05 -8.99 38.47
C PHE A 200 -9.01 -9.98 37.29
N ASP A 201 -8.01 -9.88 36.41
CA ASP A 201 -7.84 -10.75 35.23
C ASP A 201 -7.06 -12.01 35.60
N LEU A 202 -7.71 -12.89 36.38
CA LEU A 202 -7.13 -14.17 36.82
C LEU A 202 -6.78 -15.11 35.65
N PRO A 203 -7.60 -15.23 34.58
CA PRO A 203 -7.24 -16.03 33.42
C PRO A 203 -5.90 -15.60 32.78
N GLN A 204 -5.63 -14.30 32.63
CA GLN A 204 -4.38 -13.81 32.09
C GLN A 204 -3.19 -14.08 33.02
N ILE A 205 -3.39 -14.03 34.34
CA ILE A 205 -2.35 -14.40 35.32
C ILE A 205 -1.96 -15.88 35.16
N VAL A 206 -2.96 -16.75 35.07
CA VAL A 206 -2.74 -18.21 34.94
C VAL A 206 -2.06 -18.53 33.60
N GLU A 207 -2.53 -17.93 32.50
CA GLU A 207 -1.96 -18.12 31.18
C GLU A 207 -0.48 -17.66 31.14
N ARG A 208 -0.20 -16.42 31.58
CA ARG A 208 1.17 -15.88 31.68
C ARG A 208 2.07 -16.80 32.50
N THR A 209 1.59 -17.26 33.64
CA THR A 209 2.37 -18.16 34.51
C THR A 209 2.70 -19.47 33.81
N LYS A 210 1.71 -20.12 33.17
CA LYS A 210 1.95 -21.35 32.40
C LYS A 210 2.96 -21.15 31.27
N VAL A 211 2.89 -20.03 30.53
CA VAL A 211 3.83 -19.72 29.47
C VAL A 211 5.24 -19.49 30.02
N LEU A 212 5.39 -18.71 31.10
CA LEU A 212 6.69 -18.47 31.73
C LEU A 212 7.32 -19.73 32.33
N MET A 213 6.49 -20.65 32.82
CA MET A 213 6.92 -21.96 33.30
C MET A 213 7.14 -23.01 32.17
N ARG A 214 6.99 -22.61 30.90
CA ARG A 214 7.09 -23.49 29.72
C ARG A 214 6.07 -24.66 29.71
N LEU A 215 4.95 -24.49 30.41
CA LEU A 215 3.82 -25.44 30.42
C LEU A 215 2.83 -25.18 29.30
N MET A 216 2.95 -24.05 28.61
CA MET A 216 2.15 -23.64 27.46
C MET A 216 3.00 -22.82 26.50
N HIS A 217 2.74 -22.92 25.20
CA HIS A 217 3.37 -22.05 24.19
C HIS A 217 2.91 -20.60 24.35
N ASP A 218 3.79 -19.65 24.02
CA ASP A 218 3.40 -18.23 23.98
C ASP A 218 2.36 -18.03 22.87
N PRO A 219 1.21 -17.38 23.14
CA PRO A 219 0.17 -17.22 22.15
C PRO A 219 0.61 -16.52 20.85
N TYR A 220 1.58 -15.59 20.93
CA TYR A 220 2.06 -14.84 19.77
C TYR A 220 3.22 -15.55 19.04
N ASP A 221 3.69 -16.68 19.56
CA ASP A 221 4.66 -17.55 18.89
C ASP A 221 3.95 -18.40 17.82
N THR A 222 3.54 -17.74 16.75
CA THR A 222 2.80 -18.31 15.61
C THR A 222 3.72 -18.55 14.40
N TYR A 223 5.03 -18.47 14.57
CA TYR A 223 6.00 -18.46 13.47
C TYR A 223 6.06 -19.75 12.69
N ASP A 224 6.06 -20.90 13.39
CA ASP A 224 6.06 -22.22 12.72
C ASP A 224 4.77 -22.43 11.91
N LEU A 225 3.63 -22.03 12.48
CA LEU A 225 2.34 -22.06 11.79
C LEU A 225 2.38 -21.21 10.50
N MET A 226 2.86 -19.97 10.60
CA MET A 226 2.99 -19.08 9.46
C MET A 226 3.90 -19.68 8.39
N HIS A 227 5.08 -20.18 8.79
CA HIS A 227 6.01 -20.83 7.88
C HIS A 227 5.36 -22.01 7.13
N ASP A 228 4.64 -22.89 7.84
CA ASP A 228 3.95 -24.04 7.23
C ASP A 228 2.86 -23.60 6.25
N LEU A 229 2.07 -22.58 6.60
CA LEU A 229 1.04 -22.04 5.72
C LEU A 229 1.66 -21.40 4.47
N HIS A 230 2.69 -20.55 4.62
CA HIS A 230 3.34 -19.89 3.48
C HIS A 230 3.99 -20.91 2.54
N ARG A 231 4.61 -21.96 3.07
CA ARG A 231 5.18 -23.05 2.27
C ARG A 231 4.10 -23.85 1.57
N ARG A 232 2.99 -24.20 2.26
CA ARG A 232 1.86 -24.98 1.70
C ARG A 232 1.23 -24.29 0.51
N TYR A 233 0.98 -22.97 0.61
CA TYR A 233 0.33 -22.17 -0.44
C TYR A 233 1.32 -21.45 -1.35
N LYS A 234 2.64 -21.66 -1.18
CA LYS A 234 3.72 -21.04 -1.98
C LYS A 234 3.63 -19.52 -2.00
N ILE A 235 3.41 -18.91 -0.84
CA ILE A 235 3.19 -17.47 -0.70
C ILE A 235 4.51 -16.72 -0.61
N ASN A 236 4.62 -15.60 -1.34
CA ASN A 236 5.63 -14.59 -1.07
C ASN A 236 5.24 -13.82 0.19
N VAL A 237 6.10 -13.84 1.20
CA VAL A 237 5.87 -13.16 2.47
C VAL A 237 7.00 -12.16 2.76
N ILE A 238 6.61 -11.04 3.39
CA ILE A 238 7.56 -10.03 3.88
C ILE A 238 7.24 -9.78 5.36
N TYR A 239 8.25 -9.88 6.22
CA TYR A 239 8.14 -9.55 7.65
C TYR A 239 8.68 -8.15 7.92
N PHE A 240 7.93 -7.33 8.66
CA PHE A 240 8.35 -6.01 9.12
C PHE A 240 8.54 -6.03 10.64
N PHE A 241 9.73 -5.66 11.11
CA PHE A 241 10.09 -5.76 12.53
C PHE A 241 10.10 -4.41 13.21
N LEU A 242 9.33 -4.28 14.30
CA LEU A 242 9.35 -3.12 15.18
C LEU A 242 10.54 -3.23 16.14
N LEU A 243 11.51 -2.33 16.00
CA LEU A 243 12.74 -2.28 16.82
C LEU A 243 12.80 -1.02 17.70
N GLY A 244 11.70 -0.29 17.80
CA GLY A 244 11.60 0.92 18.60
C GLY A 244 11.83 0.67 20.09
N GLU A 245 12.34 1.72 20.79
CA GLU A 245 12.38 1.73 22.24
C GLU A 245 10.97 1.57 22.82
N TYR A 246 10.87 0.85 23.96
CA TYR A 246 9.59 0.66 24.63
C TYR A 246 8.91 1.99 24.97
N GLY A 247 7.66 2.10 24.58
CA GLY A 247 6.84 3.29 24.77
C GLY A 247 5.35 2.97 24.86
N GLU A 248 4.52 4.01 24.85
CA GLU A 248 3.07 3.84 24.91
C GLU A 248 2.53 3.08 23.69
N ASN A 249 3.03 3.43 22.52
CA ASN A 249 2.61 2.84 21.24
C ASN A 249 3.57 1.75 20.72
N ASP A 250 4.80 1.68 21.24
CA ASP A 250 5.84 0.75 20.79
C ASP A 250 6.14 -0.25 21.92
N LYS A 251 5.66 -1.50 21.82
CA LYS A 251 5.65 -2.45 22.96
C LYS A 251 6.43 -3.74 22.73
N ASN A 252 7.21 -3.84 21.67
CA ASN A 252 7.92 -5.07 21.34
C ASN A 252 8.97 -5.50 22.40
N VAL A 253 9.55 -6.67 22.21
CA VAL A 253 10.73 -7.16 22.93
C VAL A 253 11.91 -6.23 22.65
N SER A 254 12.80 -6.07 23.65
CA SER A 254 14.01 -5.27 23.46
C SER A 254 14.87 -5.82 22.31
N VAL A 255 15.41 -4.93 21.47
CA VAL A 255 16.32 -5.31 20.38
C VAL A 255 17.61 -5.97 20.85
N ASP A 256 18.01 -5.74 22.12
CA ASP A 256 19.18 -6.37 22.73
C ASP A 256 18.93 -7.83 23.14
N ASN A 257 17.68 -8.29 23.09
CA ASN A 257 17.34 -9.67 23.43
C ASN A 257 17.83 -10.62 22.34
N ARG A 258 18.69 -11.58 22.72
CA ARG A 258 19.32 -12.53 21.79
C ARG A 258 18.30 -13.46 21.11
N ASN A 259 17.26 -13.89 21.84
CA ASN A 259 16.22 -14.76 21.28
C ASN A 259 15.42 -14.02 20.22
N PHE A 260 15.12 -12.74 20.43
CA PHE A 260 14.46 -11.90 19.43
C PHE A 260 15.35 -11.68 18.21
N GLN A 261 16.63 -11.42 18.39
CA GLN A 261 17.58 -11.31 17.26
C GLN A 261 17.67 -12.62 16.46
N SER A 262 17.71 -13.77 17.15
CA SER A 262 17.71 -15.08 16.50
C SER A 262 16.40 -15.35 15.73
N LEU A 263 15.26 -14.95 16.29
CA LEU A 263 13.95 -15.02 15.59
C LEU A 263 13.99 -14.20 14.29
N ILE A 264 14.46 -12.94 14.35
CA ILE A 264 14.58 -12.08 13.16
C ILE A 264 15.44 -12.75 12.09
N GLN A 265 16.60 -13.32 12.48
CA GLN A 265 17.50 -14.01 11.55
C GLN A 265 16.83 -15.25 10.96
N SER A 266 16.17 -16.07 11.78
CA SER A 266 15.47 -17.27 11.32
C SER A 266 14.36 -16.95 10.31
N LEU A 267 13.55 -15.90 10.56
CA LEU A 267 12.51 -15.47 9.61
C LEU A 267 13.13 -14.94 8.30
N ALA A 268 14.29 -14.28 8.40
CA ALA A 268 15.00 -13.72 7.26
C ALA A 268 15.67 -14.77 6.36
N ASP A 269 15.81 -16.02 6.83
CA ASP A 269 16.39 -17.12 6.05
C ASP A 269 15.44 -17.62 4.94
N TYR A 270 14.15 -17.43 5.08
CA TYR A 270 13.17 -17.92 4.10
C TYR A 270 12.20 -16.86 3.56
N ALA A 271 12.27 -15.62 4.06
CA ALA A 271 11.37 -14.54 3.67
C ALA A 271 12.11 -13.21 3.50
N ASP A 272 11.54 -12.31 2.69
CA ASP A 272 11.97 -10.91 2.68
C ASP A 272 11.66 -10.24 4.02
N THR A 273 12.47 -9.26 4.37
CA THR A 273 12.32 -8.52 5.63
C THR A 273 12.48 -7.03 5.43
N GLY A 274 11.81 -6.27 6.27
CA GLY A 274 11.88 -4.81 6.31
C GLY A 274 11.83 -4.27 7.73
N ILE A 275 12.08 -2.97 7.84
CA ILE A 275 11.91 -2.24 9.09
C ILE A 275 10.43 -1.85 9.28
N HIS A 276 9.95 -1.95 10.52
CA HIS A 276 8.70 -1.36 10.99
C HIS A 276 9.05 -0.12 11.80
N PRO A 277 9.26 1.07 11.17
CA PRO A 277 9.68 2.26 11.91
C PRO A 277 8.72 2.56 13.05
N SER A 278 9.25 2.74 14.26
CA SER A 278 8.45 2.93 15.46
C SER A 278 7.57 4.18 15.39
N TYR A 279 6.50 4.22 16.17
CA TYR A 279 5.67 5.41 16.33
C TYR A 279 6.54 6.61 16.77
N GLY A 280 7.50 6.35 17.65
CA GLY A 280 8.46 7.34 18.12
C GLY A 280 9.42 7.86 17.04
N SER A 281 9.68 7.11 15.98
CA SER A 281 10.58 7.53 14.89
C SER A 281 9.98 8.67 14.05
N ASN A 282 8.65 8.77 13.99
CA ASN A 282 7.94 9.89 13.35
C ASN A 282 8.01 11.22 14.15
N ILE A 283 8.43 11.16 15.43
CA ILE A 283 8.46 12.31 16.32
C ILE A 283 9.89 12.81 16.52
N LYS A 284 10.86 11.89 16.67
CA LYS A 284 12.25 12.21 17.02
C LYS A 284 13.19 11.96 15.84
N GLN A 285 13.83 13.03 15.39
CA GLN A 285 14.87 12.98 14.37
C GLN A 285 15.99 11.98 14.74
N GLY A 286 16.46 11.21 13.77
CA GLY A 286 17.54 10.24 13.93
C GLY A 286 17.13 8.88 14.52
N ARG A 287 15.88 8.71 15.03
CA ARG A 287 15.41 7.38 15.50
C ARG A 287 15.28 6.39 14.36
N LEU A 288 14.67 6.79 13.26
CA LEU A 288 14.52 5.95 12.08
C LEU A 288 15.89 5.40 11.62
N GLN A 289 16.91 6.27 11.53
CA GLN A 289 18.26 5.85 11.13
C GLN A 289 18.85 4.80 12.09
N LYS A 290 18.66 4.98 13.41
CA LYS A 290 19.11 4.01 14.41
C LYS A 290 18.42 2.66 14.26
N GLU A 291 17.10 2.66 14.07
CA GLU A 291 16.30 1.44 13.92
C GLU A 291 16.71 0.68 12.65
N VAL A 292 16.91 1.38 11.52
CA VAL A 292 17.43 0.77 10.27
C VAL A 292 18.83 0.19 10.48
N GLN A 293 19.74 0.92 11.14
CA GLN A 293 21.09 0.42 11.45
C GLN A 293 21.08 -0.80 12.37
N LEU A 294 20.19 -0.84 13.37
CA LEU A 294 20.02 -1.99 14.26
C LEU A 294 19.57 -3.23 13.48
N LEU A 295 18.55 -3.10 12.63
CA LEU A 295 18.09 -4.21 11.81
C LEU A 295 19.16 -4.67 10.82
N THR A 296 19.85 -3.74 10.17
CA THR A 296 20.99 -4.02 9.28
C THR A 296 22.08 -4.83 10.00
N LYS A 297 22.39 -4.46 11.25
CA LYS A 297 23.39 -5.17 12.07
C LYS A 297 22.93 -6.59 12.43
N ILE A 298 21.66 -6.78 12.77
CA ILE A 298 21.08 -8.10 13.08
C ILE A 298 21.10 -9.00 11.85
N LEU A 299 20.62 -8.49 10.71
CA LEU A 299 20.50 -9.22 9.46
C LEU A 299 21.83 -9.38 8.70
N LYS A 300 22.85 -8.56 9.02
CA LYS A 300 24.12 -8.46 8.30
C LYS A 300 23.95 -8.21 6.79
N ARG A 301 22.87 -7.53 6.42
CA ARG A 301 22.53 -7.12 5.05
C ARG A 301 21.76 -5.79 5.07
N GLU A 302 21.78 -5.10 3.95
CA GLU A 302 21.07 -3.83 3.76
C GLU A 302 19.55 -4.00 3.96
N VAL A 303 18.93 -3.06 4.67
CA VAL A 303 17.48 -2.99 4.88
C VAL A 303 16.90 -1.94 3.94
N THR A 304 16.12 -2.37 2.98
CA THR A 304 15.61 -1.50 1.90
C THR A 304 14.09 -1.38 1.88
N LYS A 305 13.37 -2.16 2.72
CA LYS A 305 11.92 -2.18 2.78
C LYS A 305 11.42 -1.62 4.10
N SER A 306 10.31 -0.88 4.05
CA SER A 306 9.68 -0.31 5.24
C SER A 306 8.16 -0.44 5.24
N ARG A 307 7.60 -0.41 6.44
CA ARG A 307 6.19 -0.17 6.72
C ARG A 307 6.06 0.59 8.03
N GLN A 308 5.42 1.74 8.04
CA GLN A 308 5.28 2.58 9.22
C GLN A 308 4.33 1.96 10.24
N HIS A 309 4.75 1.90 11.52
CA HIS A 309 3.89 1.51 12.64
C HIS A 309 2.68 2.45 12.74
N PHE A 310 1.49 1.89 13.03
CA PHE A 310 0.20 2.59 12.95
C PHE A 310 -0.15 3.13 11.56
N LEU A 311 0.55 2.73 10.49
CA LEU A 311 0.39 3.27 9.13
C LEU A 311 0.53 4.80 9.08
N LYS A 312 1.38 5.35 9.94
CA LYS A 312 1.54 6.79 10.10
C LYS A 312 2.36 7.38 8.94
N ILE A 313 1.66 7.94 7.97
CA ILE A 313 2.24 8.69 6.84
C ILE A 313 1.86 10.16 6.97
N ARG A 314 2.84 11.03 6.83
CA ARG A 314 2.69 12.46 6.60
C ARG A 314 3.46 12.82 5.33
N LEU A 315 2.74 13.15 4.27
CA LEU A 315 3.35 13.54 2.99
C LEU A 315 3.76 15.01 3.00
N PRO A 316 4.93 15.33 2.44
CA PRO A 316 5.95 14.42 1.88
C PRO A 316 6.96 13.90 2.92
N ASP A 317 6.91 14.38 4.18
CA ASP A 317 7.94 14.26 5.20
C ASP A 317 8.35 12.80 5.47
N THR A 318 7.38 11.91 5.67
CA THR A 318 7.66 10.49 5.99
C THR A 318 8.47 9.83 4.87
N TYR A 319 8.11 10.06 3.62
CA TYR A 319 8.81 9.44 2.49
C TYR A 319 10.18 10.06 2.22
N ARG A 320 10.34 11.37 2.43
CA ARG A 320 11.66 12.00 2.41
C ARG A 320 12.59 11.44 3.48
N GLN A 321 12.08 11.19 4.69
CA GLN A 321 12.85 10.54 5.77
C GLN A 321 13.27 9.12 5.38
N LEU A 322 12.38 8.31 4.80
CA LEU A 322 12.71 6.96 4.32
C LEU A 322 13.81 7.00 3.24
N ILE A 323 13.71 7.90 2.27
CA ILE A 323 14.72 8.09 1.23
C ILE A 323 16.08 8.48 1.85
N SER A 324 16.10 9.34 2.88
CA SER A 324 17.32 9.80 3.53
C SER A 324 18.10 8.70 4.28
N VAL A 325 17.46 7.56 4.53
CA VAL A 325 18.08 6.37 5.18
C VAL A 325 18.14 5.16 4.23
N ASP A 326 18.15 5.41 2.91
CA ASP A 326 18.32 4.43 1.84
C ASP A 326 17.21 3.36 1.75
N ILE A 327 16.02 3.63 2.28
CA ILE A 327 14.85 2.80 2.02
C ILE A 327 14.41 2.98 0.56
N LYS A 328 14.19 1.86 -0.14
CA LYS A 328 13.87 1.81 -1.56
C LYS A 328 12.41 1.44 -1.84
N GLU A 329 11.76 0.75 -0.89
CA GLU A 329 10.41 0.25 -1.03
C GLU A 329 9.61 0.51 0.26
N ASP A 330 8.40 1.07 0.14
CA ASP A 330 7.49 1.28 1.27
C ASP A 330 6.15 0.58 1.05
N PHE A 331 5.65 -0.07 2.10
CA PHE A 331 4.43 -0.87 2.11
C PHE A 331 3.32 -0.26 2.98
N THR A 332 3.42 1.03 3.31
CA THR A 332 2.49 1.70 4.24
C THR A 332 1.21 2.19 3.56
N MET A 333 1.19 2.34 2.22
CA MET A 333 0.09 2.98 1.49
C MET A 333 -1.21 2.18 1.56
N GLY A 334 -2.03 2.48 2.55
CA GLY A 334 -3.36 1.94 2.80
C GLY A 334 -4.02 2.72 3.93
N TYR A 335 -5.25 2.38 4.25
CA TYR A 335 -5.99 2.97 5.36
C TYR A 335 -6.09 2.00 6.54
N ALA A 336 -6.05 2.54 7.76
CA ALA A 336 -6.30 1.74 8.96
C ALA A 336 -7.80 1.52 9.18
N GLY A 337 -8.61 2.56 8.95
CA GLY A 337 -10.05 2.53 9.23
C GLY A 337 -10.91 1.85 8.17
N ASN A 338 -10.39 1.65 6.96
CA ASN A 338 -11.13 1.06 5.84
C ASN A 338 -10.28 0.13 4.99
N ILE A 339 -10.96 -0.79 4.29
CA ILE A 339 -10.38 -1.65 3.25
C ILE A 339 -10.49 -0.97 1.88
N GLY A 340 -9.53 -1.23 0.99
CA GLY A 340 -9.53 -0.69 -0.36
C GLY A 340 -8.20 -0.05 -0.78
N PHE A 341 -8.23 0.80 -1.78
CA PHE A 341 -7.04 1.30 -2.48
C PHE A 341 -6.85 2.80 -2.21
N ARG A 342 -6.03 3.16 -1.19
CA ARG A 342 -5.80 4.56 -0.78
C ARG A 342 -5.34 5.46 -1.92
N ALA A 343 -4.50 4.97 -2.82
CA ALA A 343 -4.03 5.69 -4.00
C ALA A 343 -4.81 5.32 -5.30
N GLY A 344 -5.97 4.65 -5.19
CA GLY A 344 -6.78 4.23 -6.34
C GLY A 344 -6.11 3.21 -7.27
N ILE A 345 -5.01 2.58 -6.83
CA ILE A 345 -4.17 1.69 -7.63
C ILE A 345 -3.76 0.45 -6.80
N CYS A 346 -3.67 -0.72 -7.45
CA CYS A 346 -3.18 -1.97 -6.86
C CYS A 346 -1.82 -2.42 -7.43
N SER A 347 -1.16 -1.60 -8.22
CA SER A 347 0.20 -1.82 -8.71
C SER A 347 1.18 -0.90 -8.00
N SER A 348 2.44 -1.31 -7.84
CA SER A 348 3.47 -0.44 -7.29
C SER A 348 3.74 0.76 -8.20
N PHE A 349 4.14 1.88 -7.61
CA PHE A 349 4.46 3.12 -8.30
C PHE A 349 5.58 3.87 -7.57
N TYR A 350 6.27 4.77 -8.24
CA TYR A 350 7.25 5.64 -7.59
C TYR A 350 6.55 6.79 -6.85
N PHE A 351 7.06 7.15 -5.69
CA PHE A 351 6.60 8.35 -4.99
C PHE A 351 6.92 9.60 -5.82
N TYR A 352 5.91 10.42 -6.09
CA TYR A 352 6.06 11.74 -6.69
C TYR A 352 5.97 12.80 -5.60
N ASP A 353 7.04 13.55 -5.41
CA ASP A 353 7.08 14.64 -4.45
C ASP A 353 6.51 15.90 -5.08
N LEU A 354 5.30 16.30 -4.69
CA LEU A 354 4.58 17.44 -5.27
C LEU A 354 5.23 18.79 -4.94
N ASP A 355 5.89 18.93 -3.78
CA ASP A 355 6.57 20.19 -3.45
C ASP A 355 7.83 20.40 -4.32
N GLN A 356 8.51 19.31 -4.67
CA GLN A 356 9.73 19.33 -5.48
C GLN A 356 9.46 19.10 -6.97
N GLU A 357 8.24 18.74 -7.34
CA GLU A 357 7.83 18.39 -8.71
C GLU A 357 8.72 17.32 -9.36
N VAL A 358 9.02 16.26 -8.60
CA VAL A 358 9.95 15.21 -9.03
C VAL A 358 9.49 13.82 -8.63
N GLN A 359 9.69 12.86 -9.54
CA GLN A 359 9.63 11.44 -9.21
C GLN A 359 10.85 11.08 -8.39
N THR A 360 10.64 10.46 -7.23
CA THR A 360 11.72 9.97 -6.35
C THR A 360 12.07 8.51 -6.66
N PRO A 361 13.19 7.99 -6.11
CA PRO A 361 13.55 6.59 -6.26
C PRO A 361 12.74 5.63 -5.37
N LEU A 362 11.91 6.13 -4.43
CA LEU A 362 11.12 5.32 -3.51
C LEU A 362 9.93 4.67 -4.22
N VAL A 363 9.87 3.34 -4.20
CA VAL A 363 8.74 2.58 -4.73
C VAL A 363 7.70 2.36 -3.64
N ILE A 364 6.45 2.68 -3.94
CA ILE A 364 5.30 2.50 -3.06
C ILE A 364 4.53 1.25 -3.46
N HIS A 365 4.25 0.38 -2.48
CA HIS A 365 3.47 -0.85 -2.64
C HIS A 365 2.18 -0.73 -1.82
N PRO A 366 1.04 -0.37 -2.45
CA PRO A 366 -0.22 -0.23 -1.72
C PRO A 366 -0.77 -1.59 -1.30
N PHE A 367 -1.24 -1.68 -0.05
CA PHE A 367 -1.99 -2.83 0.44
C PHE A 367 -3.50 -2.55 0.42
N ALA A 368 -4.32 -3.61 0.38
CA ALA A 368 -5.78 -3.49 0.25
C ALA A 368 -6.54 -3.80 1.54
N VAL A 369 -6.01 -4.69 2.40
CA VAL A 369 -6.68 -5.18 3.60
C VAL A 369 -5.71 -5.38 4.76
N MET A 370 -6.20 -5.17 6.00
CA MET A 370 -5.45 -5.39 7.23
C MET A 370 -6.36 -6.10 8.26
N ASP A 371 -5.84 -7.08 8.99
CA ASP A 371 -6.56 -7.77 10.06
C ASP A 371 -7.11 -6.82 11.13
N ALA A 372 -6.29 -5.87 11.57
CA ALA A 372 -6.66 -4.87 12.56
C ALA A 372 -7.80 -3.94 12.09
N THR A 373 -7.92 -3.69 10.77
CA THR A 373 -9.04 -2.94 10.20
C THR A 373 -10.37 -3.63 10.51
N PHE A 374 -10.47 -4.91 10.25
CA PHE A 374 -11.71 -5.67 10.51
C PHE A 374 -12.03 -5.72 12.01
N ARG A 375 -11.01 -5.91 12.85
CA ARG A 375 -11.20 -6.11 14.28
C ARG A 375 -11.48 -4.83 15.05
N TYR A 376 -10.67 -3.80 14.86
CA TYR A 376 -10.71 -2.59 15.70
C TYR A 376 -11.57 -1.47 15.12
N TYR A 377 -11.53 -1.30 13.81
CA TYR A 377 -12.18 -0.16 13.13
C TYR A 377 -13.58 -0.52 12.63
N LEU A 378 -13.69 -1.53 11.79
CA LEU A 378 -14.97 -1.97 11.20
C LEU A 378 -15.78 -2.85 12.16
N LYS A 379 -15.14 -3.46 13.17
CA LYS A 379 -15.77 -4.34 14.18
C LYS A 379 -16.62 -5.45 13.56
N VAL A 380 -16.09 -6.04 12.49
CA VAL A 380 -16.74 -7.11 11.72
C VAL A 380 -16.59 -8.44 12.43
N ASN A 381 -17.62 -9.26 12.40
CA ASN A 381 -17.54 -10.64 12.88
C ASN A 381 -16.57 -11.45 12.00
N PRO A 382 -15.75 -12.34 12.59
CA PRO A 382 -14.76 -13.14 11.84
C PRO A 382 -15.34 -13.85 10.62
N GLU A 383 -16.55 -14.38 10.71
CA GLU A 383 -17.25 -15.12 9.64
C GLU A 383 -17.53 -14.27 8.38
N GLN A 384 -17.60 -12.95 8.53
CA GLN A 384 -17.90 -12.01 7.44
C GLN A 384 -16.67 -11.45 6.75
N VAL A 385 -15.47 -11.62 7.34
CA VAL A 385 -14.23 -10.98 6.86
C VAL A 385 -13.87 -11.43 5.45
N ILE A 386 -13.96 -12.72 5.16
CA ILE A 386 -13.63 -13.26 3.82
C ILE A 386 -14.59 -12.72 2.75
N ASP A 387 -15.86 -12.54 3.07
CA ASP A 387 -16.84 -12.00 2.12
C ASP A 387 -16.56 -10.52 1.78
N LEU A 388 -15.95 -9.78 2.70
CA LEU A 388 -15.49 -8.42 2.44
C LEU A 388 -14.18 -8.38 1.64
N ILE A 389 -13.30 -9.38 1.80
CA ILE A 389 -12.03 -9.47 1.07
C ILE A 389 -12.22 -9.91 -0.38
N LYS A 390 -13.08 -10.89 -0.63
CA LYS A 390 -13.29 -11.48 -1.97
C LYS A 390 -13.53 -10.45 -3.07
N PRO A 391 -14.43 -9.47 -2.93
CA PRO A 391 -14.65 -8.47 -3.99
C PRO A 391 -13.39 -7.66 -4.34
N LEU A 392 -12.58 -7.27 -3.34
CA LEU A 392 -11.34 -6.55 -3.61
C LEU A 392 -10.31 -7.43 -4.33
N LEU A 393 -10.24 -8.70 -3.94
CA LEU A 393 -9.36 -9.67 -4.57
C LEU A 393 -9.72 -9.88 -6.05
N GLU A 394 -11.02 -10.02 -6.37
CA GLU A 394 -11.51 -10.15 -7.74
C GLU A 394 -11.21 -8.91 -8.60
N GLU A 395 -11.39 -7.71 -8.04
CA GLU A 395 -11.03 -6.47 -8.73
C GLU A 395 -9.51 -6.44 -9.08
N VAL A 396 -8.65 -6.90 -8.18
CA VAL A 396 -7.20 -6.96 -8.44
C VAL A 396 -6.85 -8.04 -9.46
N LYS A 397 -7.48 -9.22 -9.38
CA LYS A 397 -7.31 -10.30 -10.36
C LYS A 397 -7.74 -9.84 -11.76
N ALA A 398 -8.88 -9.15 -11.87
CA ALA A 398 -9.42 -8.66 -13.14
C ALA A 398 -8.47 -7.71 -13.89
N VAL A 399 -7.65 -6.96 -13.16
CA VAL A 399 -6.65 -6.03 -13.75
C VAL A 399 -5.23 -6.60 -13.75
N ASN A 400 -5.03 -7.88 -13.43
CA ASN A 400 -3.71 -8.51 -13.29
C ASN A 400 -2.77 -7.70 -12.36
N GLY A 401 -3.33 -7.16 -11.27
CA GLY A 401 -2.63 -6.34 -10.29
C GLY A 401 -1.89 -7.15 -9.23
N THR A 402 -1.43 -6.46 -8.18
CA THR A 402 -0.83 -7.10 -7.00
C THR A 402 -1.75 -6.90 -5.80
N PHE A 403 -2.25 -7.99 -5.23
CA PHE A 403 -2.99 -7.95 -3.98
C PHE A 403 -2.00 -8.07 -2.81
N ILE A 404 -1.98 -7.08 -1.93
CA ILE A 404 -1.15 -7.09 -0.72
C ILE A 404 -2.07 -7.07 0.49
N SER A 405 -1.87 -8.01 1.40
CA SER A 405 -2.55 -8.05 2.71
C SER A 405 -1.57 -7.79 3.84
N LEU A 406 -2.03 -7.10 4.88
CA LEU A 406 -1.30 -6.85 6.09
C LEU A 406 -1.90 -7.67 7.24
N TRP A 407 -1.06 -8.43 7.93
CA TRP A 407 -1.42 -9.22 9.09
C TRP A 407 -0.38 -9.01 10.20
N HIS A 408 -0.75 -9.39 11.43
CA HIS A 408 0.15 -9.39 12.57
C HIS A 408 0.30 -10.83 13.09
N ASN A 409 1.48 -11.18 13.63
CA ASN A 409 1.67 -12.51 14.22
C ASN A 409 0.68 -12.78 15.37
N GLU A 410 0.33 -11.74 16.13
CA GLU A 410 -0.63 -11.83 17.23
C GLU A 410 -2.05 -12.15 16.78
N SER A 411 -2.47 -11.73 15.59
CA SER A 411 -3.82 -12.02 15.07
C SER A 411 -4.04 -13.50 14.75
N LEU A 412 -2.97 -14.26 14.58
CA LEU A 412 -3.01 -15.71 14.33
C LEU A 412 -2.99 -16.55 15.61
N SER A 413 -2.97 -15.92 16.78
CA SER A 413 -2.88 -16.59 18.09
C SER A 413 -4.11 -17.38 18.49
N GLU A 414 -5.28 -17.12 17.90
CA GLU A 414 -6.60 -17.61 18.35
C GLU A 414 -6.95 -17.19 19.79
N ASN A 415 -6.21 -16.26 20.37
CA ASN A 415 -6.37 -15.83 21.75
C ASN A 415 -7.29 -14.59 21.85
N HIS A 416 -8.19 -14.60 22.84
CA HIS A 416 -9.10 -13.48 23.15
C HIS A 416 -9.83 -12.92 21.91
N ILE A 417 -9.49 -11.69 21.54
CA ILE A 417 -10.12 -10.95 20.45
C ILE A 417 -9.80 -11.49 19.05
N TRP A 418 -8.78 -12.33 18.93
CA TRP A 418 -8.29 -12.87 17.66
C TRP A 418 -8.85 -14.26 17.32
N LYS A 419 -9.83 -14.72 18.11
CA LYS A 419 -10.48 -16.03 17.86
C LYS A 419 -11.12 -16.04 16.46
N GLY A 420 -10.78 -17.07 15.66
CA GLY A 420 -11.25 -17.26 14.29
C GLY A 420 -10.38 -16.61 13.22
N TYR A 421 -9.40 -15.75 13.59
CA TYR A 421 -8.57 -15.04 12.59
C TYR A 421 -7.55 -15.94 11.89
N ARG A 422 -7.11 -17.02 12.54
CA ARG A 422 -6.24 -18.02 11.91
C ARG A 422 -6.91 -18.68 10.70
N SER A 423 -8.16 -19.09 10.83
CA SER A 423 -8.92 -19.72 9.74
C SER A 423 -9.20 -18.72 8.60
N ILE A 424 -9.44 -17.45 8.93
CA ILE A 424 -9.58 -16.37 7.94
C ILE A 424 -8.27 -16.21 7.16
N TYR A 425 -7.13 -16.17 7.86
CA TYR A 425 -5.84 -16.03 7.20
C TYR A 425 -5.56 -17.21 6.25
N GLU A 426 -5.76 -18.45 6.71
CA GLU A 426 -5.56 -19.63 5.87
C GLU A 426 -6.48 -19.62 4.64
N GLU A 427 -7.76 -19.26 4.79
CA GLU A 427 -8.68 -19.15 3.65
C GLU A 427 -8.28 -18.02 2.69
N LEU A 428 -7.82 -16.86 3.22
CA LEU A 428 -7.26 -15.80 2.38
C LEU A 428 -6.07 -16.30 1.55
N LEU A 429 -5.10 -16.98 2.18
CA LEU A 429 -3.94 -17.53 1.45
C LEU A 429 -4.38 -18.46 0.33
N LYS A 430 -5.36 -19.33 0.59
CA LYS A 430 -5.91 -20.27 -0.38
C LYS A 430 -6.56 -19.57 -1.57
N ILE A 431 -7.49 -18.61 -1.34
CA ILE A 431 -8.20 -17.93 -2.43
C ILE A 431 -7.33 -16.93 -3.18
N ALA A 432 -6.31 -16.36 -2.53
CA ALA A 432 -5.41 -15.41 -3.15
C ALA A 432 -4.27 -16.08 -3.94
N SER A 433 -3.91 -17.33 -3.63
CA SER A 433 -2.91 -18.09 -4.37
C SER A 433 -3.50 -18.88 -5.54
N ALA A 434 -4.81 -19.03 -5.61
CA ALA A 434 -5.54 -19.61 -6.73
C ALA A 434 -5.70 -18.57 -7.86
#